data_864b6a672379d24c955bda570d30daf1
#
_entry.id   864b6a672379d24c955bda570d30daf1
#
_cell.length_a   1.000
_cell.length_b   1.000
_cell.length_c   1.000
_cell.angle_alpha   90.00
_cell.angle_beta   90.00
_cell.angle_gamma   90.00
#
_symmetry.space_group_name_H-M   'P 1'
#
loop_
_entity.id
_entity.type
_entity.pdbx_description
1 polymer ?
#
loop_
_entity_poly.entity_id
_entity_poly.type
_entity_poly.pdbx_seq_one_letter_code
_entity_poly.pdbx_strand_id
1 'polypeptide(L)'
;STHPDPTAPTRGRPPTITPERLADIGIRLGLPNLTMANVAAELAVTQAALYKRVANLEALKRLVAEAVFQRWQIPRASVDAPGGLEAYLMGFVESLCEVVKAHPGLPPYLLRRTVATAPMLEKIASHQAHVAEVFGLPVDKARWLLATIAFYCIAGADTIYAIADDEEGQ
;
A
#
# COMPACT_ATOMS: atom_id res chain seq x y z
N SER A 1 -0.93 8.32 -62.35
CA SER A 1 -1.87 7.91 -61.32
C SER A 1 -1.12 7.13 -60.25
N THR A 2 -0.74 7.83 -59.17
CA THR A 2 -0.02 7.25 -58.05
C THR A 2 -1.02 7.18 -56.88
N HIS A 3 -1.42 5.96 -56.51
CA HIS A 3 -2.26 5.71 -55.36
C HIS A 3 -1.39 5.80 -54.08
N PRO A 4 -1.81 6.49 -53.03
CA PRO A 4 -1.10 6.47 -51.76
C PRO A 4 -1.47 5.15 -51.01
N ASP A 5 -0.45 4.48 -50.49
CA ASP A 5 -0.50 3.29 -49.64
C ASP A 5 -1.15 3.63 -48.27
N PRO A 6 -2.19 2.91 -47.83
CA PRO A 6 -2.91 3.22 -46.58
C PRO A 6 -2.38 2.51 -45.32
N THR A 7 -1.14 2.06 -45.27
CA THR A 7 -0.57 1.35 -44.12
C THR A 7 0.56 2.09 -43.43
N ALA A 8 0.35 3.34 -43.05
CA ALA A 8 1.20 3.99 -42.05
C ALA A 8 0.63 3.60 -40.66
N PRO A 9 1.43 2.98 -39.74
CA PRO A 9 0.96 2.71 -38.39
C PRO A 9 0.66 4.03 -37.69
N THR A 10 -0.58 4.22 -37.33
CA THR A 10 -1.01 5.35 -36.49
C THR A 10 -0.19 5.31 -35.21
N ARG A 11 0.72 6.24 -35.02
CA ARG A 11 1.43 6.42 -33.75
C ARG A 11 0.37 6.67 -32.67
N GLY A 12 0.06 5.62 -31.93
CA GLY A 12 -0.81 5.71 -30.77
C GLY A 12 -0.29 6.78 -29.81
N ARG A 13 -1.21 7.52 -29.21
CA ARG A 13 -0.89 8.51 -28.17
C ARG A 13 0.05 7.87 -27.16
N PRO A 14 1.18 8.52 -26.77
CA PRO A 14 2.09 7.96 -25.78
C PRO A 14 1.32 7.50 -24.53
N PRO A 15 1.63 6.33 -23.94
CA PRO A 15 0.92 5.86 -22.75
C PRO A 15 1.03 6.90 -21.65
N THR A 16 -0.11 7.31 -21.09
CA THR A 16 -0.16 8.30 -20.00
C THR A 16 0.27 7.64 -18.70
N ILE A 17 1.24 8.22 -18.00
CA ILE A 17 1.65 7.79 -16.66
C ILE A 17 0.65 8.35 -15.66
N THR A 18 -0.17 7.47 -15.05
CA THR A 18 -1.12 7.82 -13.99
C THR A 18 -0.67 7.23 -12.66
N PRO A 19 -1.05 7.84 -11.51
CA PRO A 19 -0.77 7.27 -10.20
C PRO A 19 -1.28 5.84 -10.05
N GLU A 20 -2.46 5.53 -10.61
CA GLU A 20 -3.07 4.20 -10.57
C GLU A 20 -2.24 3.16 -11.33
N ARG A 21 -1.74 3.51 -12.51
CA ARG A 21 -0.86 2.63 -13.30
C ARG A 21 0.49 2.40 -12.60
N LEU A 22 1.06 3.45 -12.02
CA LEU A 22 2.28 3.34 -11.20
C LEU A 22 2.07 2.41 -10.01
N ALA A 23 0.94 2.56 -9.31
CA ALA A 23 0.57 1.72 -8.19
C ALA A 23 0.41 0.25 -8.61
N ASP A 24 -0.33 -0.02 -9.68
CA ASP A 24 -0.58 -1.38 -10.19
C ASP A 24 0.71 -2.10 -10.55
N ILE A 25 1.59 -1.41 -11.27
CA ILE A 25 2.89 -1.95 -11.66
C ILE A 25 3.77 -2.16 -10.44
N GLY A 26 3.84 -1.19 -9.55
CA GLY A 26 4.65 -1.25 -8.35
C GLY A 26 4.22 -2.37 -7.39
N ILE A 27 2.92 -2.57 -7.22
CA ILE A 27 2.37 -3.67 -6.41
C ILE A 27 2.70 -5.01 -7.04
N ARG A 28 2.56 -5.14 -8.36
CA ARG A 28 2.86 -6.39 -9.08
C ARG A 28 4.34 -6.76 -9.04
N LEU A 29 5.24 -5.80 -9.20
CA LEU A 29 6.69 -6.01 -9.12
C LEU A 29 7.16 -6.27 -7.68
N GLY A 30 6.49 -5.68 -6.70
CA GLY A 30 6.85 -5.74 -5.28
C GLY A 30 7.86 -4.67 -4.86
N LEU A 31 7.64 -4.08 -3.69
CA LEU A 31 8.46 -2.97 -3.16
C LEU A 31 9.97 -3.23 -3.17
N PRO A 32 10.48 -4.41 -2.74
CA PRO A 32 11.91 -4.68 -2.75
C PRO A 32 12.55 -4.71 -4.14
N ASN A 33 11.76 -5.02 -5.16
CA ASN A 33 12.23 -5.22 -6.53
C ASN A 33 12.12 -3.97 -7.41
N LEU A 34 11.54 -2.88 -6.88
CA LEU A 34 11.32 -1.66 -7.65
C LEU A 34 12.63 -0.96 -8.00
N THR A 35 12.77 -0.63 -9.28
CA THR A 35 13.79 0.28 -9.80
C THR A 35 13.11 1.26 -10.77
N MET A 36 13.70 2.42 -10.98
CA MET A 36 13.19 3.36 -12.00
C MET A 36 13.21 2.74 -13.40
N ALA A 37 14.20 1.88 -13.66
CA ALA A 37 14.35 1.21 -14.95
C ALA A 37 13.22 0.19 -15.22
N ASN A 38 12.93 -0.72 -14.26
CA ASN A 38 11.93 -1.75 -14.51
C ASN A 38 10.51 -1.19 -14.54
N VAL A 39 10.22 -0.17 -13.74
CA VAL A 39 8.92 0.49 -13.78
C VAL A 39 8.71 1.27 -15.09
N ALA A 40 9.74 1.98 -15.58
CA ALA A 40 9.68 2.64 -16.88
C ALA A 40 9.46 1.64 -18.03
N ALA A 41 10.15 0.50 -17.98
CA ALA A 41 9.98 -0.57 -18.97
C ALA A 41 8.55 -1.12 -18.98
N GLU A 42 7.98 -1.41 -17.82
CA GLU A 42 6.59 -1.89 -17.68
C GLU A 42 5.54 -0.86 -18.14
N LEU A 43 5.83 0.42 -17.96
CA LEU A 43 4.99 1.51 -18.46
C LEU A 43 5.17 1.77 -19.97
N ALA A 44 6.16 1.16 -20.60
CA ALA A 44 6.58 1.46 -21.98
C ALA A 44 6.93 2.93 -22.19
N VAL A 45 7.64 3.53 -21.23
CA VAL A 45 8.12 4.91 -21.26
C VAL A 45 9.62 4.97 -21.00
N THR A 46 10.24 6.12 -21.27
CA THR A 46 11.64 6.36 -20.89
C THR A 46 11.76 6.64 -19.39
N GLN A 47 12.91 6.35 -18.78
CA GLN A 47 13.17 6.73 -17.39
C GLN A 47 13.04 8.26 -17.20
N ALA A 48 13.48 9.06 -18.18
CA ALA A 48 13.31 10.50 -18.13
C ALA A 48 11.85 10.95 -18.04
N ALA A 49 10.94 10.26 -18.74
CA ALA A 49 9.50 10.52 -18.65
C ALA A 49 8.96 10.14 -17.27
N LEU A 50 9.44 9.03 -16.69
CA LEU A 50 9.07 8.60 -15.33
C LEU A 50 9.55 9.61 -14.27
N TYR A 51 10.79 10.10 -14.37
CA TYR A 51 11.34 11.13 -13.46
C TYR A 51 10.58 12.45 -13.47
N LYS A 52 9.86 12.77 -14.56
CA LYS A 52 8.95 13.93 -14.59
C LYS A 52 7.70 13.74 -13.73
N ARG A 53 7.36 12.51 -13.38
CA ARG A 53 6.16 12.17 -12.58
C ARG A 53 6.50 11.82 -11.15
N VAL A 54 7.66 11.21 -10.92
CA VAL A 54 8.12 10.74 -9.62
C VAL A 54 9.55 11.17 -9.42
N ALA A 55 9.83 11.91 -8.35
CA ALA A 55 11.12 12.56 -8.13
C ALA A 55 12.30 11.58 -8.03
N ASN A 56 12.08 10.41 -7.40
CA ASN A 56 13.10 9.39 -7.19
C ASN A 56 12.45 8.04 -6.82
N LEU A 57 13.27 7.02 -6.66
CA LEU A 57 12.82 5.67 -6.30
C LEU A 57 12.10 5.64 -4.94
N GLU A 58 12.56 6.40 -3.96
CA GLU A 58 11.91 6.46 -2.65
C GLU A 58 10.50 7.05 -2.75
N ALA A 59 10.32 8.11 -3.52
CA ALA A 59 8.99 8.68 -3.80
C ALA A 59 8.07 7.68 -4.51
N LEU A 60 8.61 6.89 -5.44
CA LEU A 60 7.87 5.81 -6.10
C LEU A 60 7.43 4.73 -5.10
N LYS A 61 8.34 4.28 -4.23
CA LYS A 61 8.03 3.28 -3.19
C LYS A 61 6.97 3.79 -2.21
N ARG A 62 7.03 5.06 -1.81
CA ARG A 62 5.97 5.68 -0.97
C ARG A 62 4.61 5.69 -1.65
N LEU A 63 4.57 6.03 -2.93
CA LEU A 63 3.34 5.99 -3.72
C LEU A 63 2.74 4.59 -3.76
N VAL A 64 3.56 3.58 -3.99
CA VAL A 64 3.13 2.17 -4.03
C VAL A 64 2.65 1.71 -2.65
N ALA A 65 3.38 2.02 -1.59
CA ALA A 65 3.00 1.68 -0.21
C ALA A 65 1.68 2.36 0.19
N GLU A 66 1.48 3.62 -0.17
CA GLU A 66 0.21 4.32 0.04
C GLU A 66 -0.93 3.62 -0.71
N ALA A 67 -0.72 3.22 -1.96
CA ALA A 67 -1.73 2.53 -2.74
C ALA A 67 -2.11 1.18 -2.11
N VAL A 68 -1.16 0.41 -1.62
CA VAL A 68 -1.41 -0.83 -0.87
C VAL A 68 -2.28 -0.54 0.34
N PHE A 69 -1.92 0.46 1.14
CA PHE A 69 -2.66 0.84 2.33
C PHE A 69 -4.10 1.29 1.99
N GLN A 70 -4.28 2.10 0.95
CA GLN A 70 -5.59 2.58 0.53
C GLN A 70 -6.48 1.45 -0.02
N ARG A 71 -5.91 0.45 -0.66
CA ARG A 71 -6.64 -0.71 -1.18
C ARG A 71 -6.95 -1.76 -0.10
N TRP A 72 -6.25 -1.73 1.02
CA TRP A 72 -6.54 -2.61 2.14
C TRP A 72 -7.93 -2.32 2.70
N GLN A 73 -8.75 -3.36 2.73
CA GLN A 73 -10.08 -3.32 3.33
C GLN A 73 -9.96 -3.60 4.83
N ILE A 74 -9.92 -2.55 5.64
CA ILE A 74 -9.90 -2.70 7.10
C ILE A 74 -11.20 -3.36 7.53
N PRO A 75 -11.17 -4.45 8.34
CA PRO A 75 -12.38 -5.10 8.81
C PRO A 75 -13.33 -4.12 9.49
N ARG A 76 -14.60 -4.15 9.09
CA ARG A 76 -15.63 -3.28 9.64
C ARG A 76 -16.14 -3.85 10.96
N ALA A 77 -16.20 -3.04 12.01
CA ALA A 77 -16.78 -3.42 13.27
C ALA A 77 -18.32 -3.45 13.16
N SER A 78 -18.97 -4.36 13.90
CA SER A 78 -20.43 -4.46 14.01
C SER A 78 -20.82 -4.81 15.43
N VAL A 79 -21.87 -4.18 15.93
CA VAL A 79 -22.45 -4.48 17.26
C VAL A 79 -23.09 -5.85 17.30
N ASP A 80 -23.53 -6.36 16.16
CA ASP A 80 -24.22 -7.66 16.04
C ASP A 80 -23.24 -8.81 15.82
N ALA A 81 -21.94 -8.53 15.61
CA ALA A 81 -20.94 -9.55 15.43
C ALA A 81 -20.67 -10.32 16.74
N PRO A 82 -20.66 -11.66 16.72
CA PRO A 82 -20.39 -12.45 17.92
C PRO A 82 -18.97 -12.21 18.44
N GLY A 83 -18.80 -12.21 19.76
CA GLY A 83 -17.50 -12.07 20.42
C GLY A 83 -17.06 -10.62 20.68
N GLY A 84 -17.83 -9.63 20.26
CA GLY A 84 -17.61 -8.22 20.60
C GLY A 84 -16.25 -7.66 20.20
N LEU A 85 -15.72 -6.76 21.02
CA LEU A 85 -14.45 -6.05 20.75
C LEU A 85 -13.27 -7.02 20.62
N GLU A 86 -13.19 -8.04 21.46
CA GLU A 86 -12.06 -9.00 21.43
C GLU A 86 -12.01 -9.73 20.08
N ALA A 87 -13.13 -10.29 19.63
CA ALA A 87 -13.20 -10.97 18.34
C ALA A 87 -12.91 -10.02 17.17
N TYR A 88 -13.38 -8.76 17.27
CA TYR A 88 -13.06 -7.74 16.29
C TYR A 88 -11.55 -7.47 16.22
N LEU A 89 -10.89 -7.30 17.35
CA LEU A 89 -9.45 -7.05 17.41
C LEU A 89 -8.63 -8.21 16.85
N MET A 90 -9.05 -9.45 17.10
CA MET A 90 -8.41 -10.64 16.52
C MET A 90 -8.51 -10.63 15.00
N GLY A 91 -9.69 -10.35 14.43
CA GLY A 91 -9.88 -10.22 12.98
C GLY A 91 -9.10 -9.05 12.37
N PHE A 92 -9.00 -7.94 13.09
CA PHE A 92 -8.17 -6.80 12.69
C PHE A 92 -6.68 -7.17 12.60
N VAL A 93 -6.15 -7.86 13.61
CA VAL A 93 -4.77 -8.37 13.62
C VAL A 93 -4.52 -9.33 12.47
N GLU A 94 -5.39 -10.29 12.24
CA GLU A 94 -5.28 -11.25 11.15
C GLU A 94 -5.23 -10.55 9.79
N SER A 95 -6.16 -9.62 9.54
CA SER A 95 -6.19 -8.83 8.31
C SER A 95 -4.94 -7.99 8.10
N LEU A 96 -4.42 -7.36 9.15
CA LEU A 96 -3.19 -6.57 9.09
C LEU A 96 -1.97 -7.44 8.81
N CYS A 97 -1.86 -8.59 9.44
CA CYS A 97 -0.79 -9.56 9.20
C CYS A 97 -0.81 -10.07 7.75
N GLU A 98 -1.99 -10.33 7.20
CA GLU A 98 -2.14 -10.75 5.79
C GLU A 98 -1.62 -9.69 4.83
N VAL A 99 -1.95 -8.42 5.05
CA VAL A 99 -1.47 -7.30 4.22
C VAL A 99 0.05 -7.18 4.28
N VAL A 100 0.62 -7.24 5.48
CA VAL A 100 2.07 -7.13 5.66
C VAL A 100 2.80 -8.32 5.01
N LYS A 101 2.26 -9.52 5.17
CA LYS A 101 2.80 -10.73 4.54
C LYS A 101 2.71 -10.71 3.01
N ALA A 102 1.60 -10.20 2.48
CA ALA A 102 1.39 -10.11 1.03
C ALA A 102 2.27 -9.04 0.36
N HIS A 103 2.79 -8.07 1.11
CA HIS A 103 3.56 -6.95 0.59
C HIS A 103 4.89 -6.77 1.35
N PRO A 104 5.91 -7.61 1.06
CA PRO A 104 7.24 -7.45 1.64
C PRO A 104 7.78 -6.03 1.42
N GLY A 105 8.43 -5.46 2.43
CA GLY A 105 8.95 -4.10 2.40
C GLY A 105 7.93 -3.00 2.74
N LEU A 106 6.67 -3.35 2.99
CA LEU A 106 5.63 -2.40 3.39
C LEU A 106 5.80 -1.82 4.81
N PRO A 107 6.20 -2.61 5.84
CA PRO A 107 6.22 -2.17 7.23
C PRO A 107 6.89 -0.83 7.50
N PRO A 108 8.07 -0.49 6.96
CA PRO A 108 8.71 0.80 7.21
C PRO A 108 7.85 2.01 6.85
N TYR A 109 6.99 1.87 5.82
CA TYR A 109 6.10 2.93 5.37
C TYR A 109 4.85 3.09 6.24
N LEU A 110 4.49 2.06 7.01
CA LEU A 110 3.36 2.08 7.94
C LEU A 110 3.75 2.53 9.35
N LEU A 111 5.01 2.28 9.77
CA LEU A 111 5.50 2.57 11.12
C LEU A 111 5.95 4.01 11.31
N ARG A 112 6.39 4.68 10.26
CA ARG A 112 6.97 6.03 10.35
C ARG A 112 5.92 7.10 10.08
N ARG A 113 5.59 7.89 11.07
CA ARG A 113 4.68 9.05 10.91
C ARG A 113 5.17 10.05 9.87
N THR A 114 6.47 10.15 9.65
CA THR A 114 7.07 11.09 8.69
C THR A 114 6.82 10.72 7.23
N VAL A 115 6.41 9.49 6.96
CA VAL A 115 6.07 9.01 5.60
C VAL A 115 4.57 8.80 5.41
N ALA A 116 3.77 8.92 6.47
CA ALA A 116 2.31 8.83 6.37
C ALA A 116 1.76 10.05 5.63
N THR A 117 0.92 9.80 4.65
CA THR A 117 0.23 10.86 3.89
C THR A 117 -1.05 11.30 4.61
N ALA A 118 -1.57 12.49 4.26
CA ALA A 118 -2.83 12.96 4.81
C ALA A 118 -4.00 11.98 4.56
N PRO A 119 -4.17 11.39 3.35
CA PRO A 119 -5.20 10.37 3.12
C PRO A 119 -5.03 9.11 3.97
N MET A 120 -3.81 8.65 4.24
CA MET A 120 -3.57 7.51 5.15
C MET A 120 -4.01 7.83 6.57
N LEU A 121 -3.64 9.00 7.08
CA LEU A 121 -4.02 9.45 8.43
C LEU A 121 -5.53 9.61 8.57
N GLU A 122 -6.20 10.13 7.54
CA GLU A 122 -7.66 10.26 7.50
C GLU A 122 -8.36 8.90 7.55
N LYS A 123 -7.89 7.93 6.76
CA LYS A 123 -8.40 6.55 6.78
C LYS A 123 -8.25 5.90 8.16
N ILE A 124 -7.10 6.06 8.80
CA ILE A 124 -6.84 5.57 10.15
C ILE A 124 -7.77 6.23 11.16
N ALA A 125 -7.89 7.56 11.15
CA ALA A 125 -8.74 8.30 12.09
C ALA A 125 -10.22 7.93 11.93
N SER A 126 -10.69 7.78 10.70
CA SER A 126 -12.07 7.37 10.40
C SER A 126 -12.36 5.94 10.93
N HIS A 127 -11.43 5.01 10.74
CA HIS A 127 -11.56 3.66 11.29
C HIS A 127 -11.59 3.65 12.83
N GLN A 128 -10.70 4.39 13.47
CA GLN A 128 -10.66 4.50 14.92
C GLN A 128 -11.96 5.09 15.50
N ALA A 129 -12.50 6.11 14.86
CA ALA A 129 -13.79 6.70 15.25
C ALA A 129 -14.95 5.72 15.09
N HIS A 130 -14.96 4.93 14.01
CA HIS A 130 -15.97 3.90 13.78
C HIS A 130 -15.93 2.82 14.88
N VAL A 131 -14.75 2.31 15.22
CA VAL A 131 -14.59 1.32 16.29
C VAL A 131 -15.04 1.87 17.64
N ALA A 132 -14.69 3.13 17.94
CA ALA A 132 -15.14 3.81 19.15
C ALA A 132 -16.66 3.87 19.24
N GLU A 133 -17.34 4.24 18.15
CA GLU A 133 -18.79 4.32 18.08
C GLU A 133 -19.45 2.94 18.27
N VAL A 134 -18.99 1.92 17.53
CA VAL A 134 -19.58 0.58 17.58
C VAL A 134 -19.48 -0.05 18.96
N PHE A 135 -18.35 0.10 19.64
CA PHE A 135 -18.10 -0.54 20.94
C PHE A 135 -18.30 0.40 22.14
N GLY A 136 -18.80 1.62 21.92
CA GLY A 136 -19.05 2.56 22.99
C GLY A 136 -17.79 3.01 23.76
N LEU A 137 -16.66 3.09 23.06
CA LEU A 137 -15.38 3.52 23.64
C LEU A 137 -15.17 5.02 23.46
N PRO A 138 -14.48 5.69 24.40
CA PRO A 138 -13.92 7.00 24.12
C PRO A 138 -12.97 6.95 22.91
N VAL A 139 -13.02 7.94 22.02
CA VAL A 139 -12.22 7.96 20.79
C VAL A 139 -10.73 7.89 21.06
N ASP A 140 -10.24 8.54 22.10
CA ASP A 140 -8.83 8.48 22.51
C ASP A 140 -8.40 7.08 22.95
N LYS A 141 -9.27 6.33 23.64
CA LYS A 141 -9.01 4.93 23.98
C LYS A 141 -9.00 4.02 22.76
N ALA A 142 -9.95 4.15 21.86
CA ALA A 142 -9.97 3.40 20.61
C ALA A 142 -8.73 3.67 19.77
N ARG A 143 -8.34 4.92 19.68
CA ARG A 143 -7.11 5.36 18.98
C ARG A 143 -5.87 4.70 19.57
N TRP A 144 -5.71 4.81 20.89
CA TRP A 144 -4.56 4.22 21.58
C TRP A 144 -4.51 2.70 21.39
N LEU A 145 -5.63 2.01 21.57
CA LEU A 145 -5.72 0.55 21.47
C LEU A 145 -5.36 0.06 20.06
N LEU A 146 -6.00 0.61 19.04
CA LEU A 146 -5.78 0.20 17.66
C LEU A 146 -4.38 0.57 17.16
N ALA A 147 -3.89 1.77 17.48
CA ALA A 147 -2.55 2.18 17.11
C ALA A 147 -1.47 1.33 17.79
N THR A 148 -1.63 0.98 19.06
CA THR A 148 -0.70 0.14 19.79
C THR A 148 -0.67 -1.28 19.22
N ILE A 149 -1.83 -1.88 18.99
CA ILE A 149 -1.93 -3.22 18.39
C ILE A 149 -1.30 -3.21 17.00
N ALA A 150 -1.66 -2.25 16.15
CA ALA A 150 -1.13 -2.15 14.79
C ALA A 150 0.40 -1.99 14.79
N PHE A 151 0.93 -1.13 15.65
CA PHE A 151 2.37 -0.92 15.77
C PHE A 151 3.13 -2.22 16.12
N TYR A 152 2.68 -2.93 17.13
CA TYR A 152 3.32 -4.18 17.55
C TYR A 152 3.19 -5.29 16.50
N CYS A 153 2.04 -5.41 15.85
CA CYS A 153 1.84 -6.41 14.79
C CYS A 153 2.74 -6.13 13.57
N ILE A 154 2.82 -4.88 13.14
CA ILE A 154 3.63 -4.50 11.98
C ILE A 154 5.12 -4.65 12.29
N ALA A 155 5.58 -4.17 13.45
CA ALA A 155 6.98 -4.30 13.85
C ALA A 155 7.40 -5.76 14.07
N GLY A 156 6.53 -6.57 14.67
CA GLY A 156 6.76 -8.01 14.83
C GLY A 156 6.85 -8.74 13.50
N ALA A 157 5.94 -8.46 12.59
CA ALA A 157 5.93 -9.05 11.25
C ALA A 157 7.18 -8.64 10.44
N ASP A 158 7.58 -7.38 10.48
CA ASP A 158 8.79 -6.88 9.82
C ASP A 158 10.05 -7.64 10.30
N THR A 159 10.17 -7.84 11.60
CA THR A 159 11.29 -8.57 12.20
C THR A 159 11.29 -10.04 11.80
N ILE A 160 10.15 -10.72 11.87
CA ILE A 160 10.03 -12.16 11.59
C ILE A 160 10.31 -12.43 10.11
N TYR A 161 9.74 -11.66 9.21
CA TYR A 161 9.90 -11.88 7.78
C TYR A 161 11.31 -11.47 7.28
N ALA A 162 11.95 -10.47 7.87
CA ALA A 162 13.33 -10.13 7.57
C ALA A 162 14.29 -11.28 7.92
N ILE A 163 14.08 -11.99 9.03
CA ILE A 163 14.88 -13.16 9.43
C ILE A 163 14.67 -14.33 8.45
N ALA A 164 13.43 -14.59 8.04
CA ALA A 164 13.11 -15.68 7.12
C ALA A 164 13.77 -15.47 5.74
N ASP A 165 13.78 -14.25 5.22
CA ASP A 165 14.42 -13.92 3.94
C ASP A 165 15.96 -14.12 4.00
N ASP A 166 16.57 -13.84 5.15
CA ASP A 166 18.02 -14.06 5.36
C ASP A 166 18.38 -15.55 5.43
N GLU A 167 17.50 -16.42 5.93
CA GLU A 167 17.72 -17.86 6.01
C GLU A 167 17.53 -18.57 4.65
N GLU A 168 16.63 -18.09 3.80
CA GLU A 168 16.41 -18.63 2.45
C GLU A 168 17.50 -18.18 1.46
N GLY A 169 18.25 -17.13 1.78
CA GLY A 169 19.35 -16.58 0.96
C GLY A 169 20.74 -17.21 1.21
N GLN A 170 20.88 -18.18 2.13
CA GLN A 170 22.11 -18.93 2.39
C GLN A 170 22.05 -20.34 1.78
#